data_58faa47c7797ab9655b37763b8c01483
#
_entry.id   58faa47c7797ab9655b37763b8c01483
#
_cell.length_a   1.000
_cell.length_b   1.000
_cell.length_c   1.000
_cell.angle_alpha   90.00
_cell.angle_beta   90.00
_cell.angle_gamma   90.00
#
_symmetry.space_group_name_H-M   'P 1'
#
loop_
_entity.id
_entity.type
_entity.pdbx_description
1 polymer ?
#
loop_
_entity_poly.entity_id
_entity_poly.type
_entity_poly.pdbx_seq_one_letter_code
_entity_poly.pdbx_strand_id
1 'polypeptide(L)'
;MMIIEDKIDIVKDILKDKKVAIGFSGGADSTLMAYLSSKVASDTLAVTIDNHLFPKGFIEHAKNMTQSFGISHEIIDINFYSDEEFLSNMASRCYTCRNLMYTQIKQLALEKGFDYICDGNNISDLVNDRPGILITYKNNFKTPLIEAKLTSKEIHEYLNKNNIPYSRSTTCLATRIPTNTQTTHEKIERISACEDYISANTNCEIVKVRDFGEIGVVEVDNVNEILSEDKYNQINDALKRQGFKKVALNLSQIDDDESISIDYNDGSFIYQLPYTINLEDTKKQTENIISDDEEKIELDKITIFESGLIKGHDLESYELALDKFMETLPKLRRNI
;
A
#
# COMPACT_ATOMS: atom_id res chain seq x y z
N MET A 1 -23.29 -3.24 8.41
CA MET A 1 -22.04 -3.28 7.63
C MET A 1 -22.22 -4.21 6.43
N MET A 2 -21.74 -3.82 5.25
CA MET A 2 -21.82 -4.64 4.03
C MET A 2 -20.88 -5.85 4.16
N ILE A 3 -21.29 -7.04 3.72
CA ILE A 3 -20.41 -8.22 3.74
C ILE A 3 -19.36 -8.14 2.62
N ILE A 4 -18.27 -8.90 2.76
CA ILE A 4 -17.14 -8.85 1.80
C ILE A 4 -17.62 -9.16 0.38
N GLU A 5 -18.46 -10.16 0.21
CA GLU A 5 -19.00 -10.57 -1.10
C GLU A 5 -19.74 -9.42 -1.81
N ASP A 6 -20.54 -8.64 -1.09
CA ASP A 6 -21.24 -7.48 -1.68
C ASP A 6 -20.26 -6.41 -2.15
N LYS A 7 -19.20 -6.15 -1.37
CA LYS A 7 -18.13 -5.22 -1.75
C LYS A 7 -17.36 -5.69 -2.99
N ILE A 8 -17.11 -6.99 -3.08
CA ILE A 8 -16.47 -7.62 -4.26
C ILE A 8 -17.36 -7.46 -5.51
N ASP A 9 -18.67 -7.62 -5.36
CA ASP A 9 -19.61 -7.45 -6.47
C ASP A 9 -19.67 -5.98 -6.93
N ILE A 10 -19.56 -5.00 -6.03
CA ILE A 10 -19.38 -3.59 -6.41
C ILE A 10 -18.12 -3.41 -7.27
N VAL A 11 -16.99 -4.00 -6.88
CA VAL A 11 -15.75 -3.91 -7.68
C VAL A 11 -15.95 -4.53 -9.06
N LYS A 12 -16.59 -5.72 -9.14
CA LYS A 12 -16.89 -6.37 -10.44
C LYS A 12 -17.77 -5.49 -11.33
N ASP A 13 -18.82 -4.88 -10.75
CA ASP A 13 -19.72 -3.99 -11.51
C ASP A 13 -18.99 -2.75 -12.04
N ILE A 14 -18.08 -2.19 -11.24
CA ILE A 14 -17.22 -1.08 -11.67
C ILE A 14 -16.33 -1.49 -12.86
N LEU A 15 -15.78 -2.69 -12.87
CA LEU A 15 -14.84 -3.17 -13.89
C LEU A 15 -15.51 -3.76 -15.13
N LYS A 16 -16.78 -4.14 -15.02
CA LYS A 16 -17.51 -4.90 -16.03
C LYS A 16 -17.46 -4.22 -17.40
N ASP A 17 -17.19 -5.03 -18.41
CA ASP A 17 -17.17 -4.68 -19.86
C ASP A 17 -16.15 -3.56 -20.24
N LYS A 18 -15.25 -3.16 -19.33
CA LYS A 18 -14.21 -2.15 -19.58
C LYS A 18 -12.91 -2.77 -20.05
N LYS A 19 -12.10 -1.99 -20.74
CA LYS A 19 -10.68 -2.26 -20.97
C LYS A 19 -9.89 -1.70 -19.78
N VAL A 20 -9.43 -2.57 -18.90
CA VAL A 20 -8.84 -2.19 -17.61
C VAL A 20 -7.32 -2.35 -17.65
N ALA A 21 -6.59 -1.27 -17.38
CA ALA A 21 -5.16 -1.32 -17.09
C ALA A 21 -4.92 -1.17 -15.58
N ILE A 22 -4.06 -2.01 -15.01
CA ILE A 22 -3.81 -2.10 -13.58
C ILE A 22 -2.33 -1.91 -13.31
N GLY A 23 -1.96 -0.97 -12.41
CA GLY A 23 -0.63 -0.94 -11.80
C GLY A 23 -0.46 -2.19 -10.93
N PHE A 24 0.34 -3.15 -11.39
CA PHE A 24 0.42 -4.48 -10.81
C PHE A 24 1.75 -4.73 -10.11
N SER A 25 1.69 -5.10 -8.83
CA SER A 25 2.87 -5.42 -8.01
C SER A 25 2.91 -6.89 -7.54
N GLY A 26 1.84 -7.66 -7.76
CA GLY A 26 1.69 -9.00 -7.21
C GLY A 26 1.37 -9.03 -5.70
N GLY A 27 1.26 -7.89 -5.03
CA GLY A 27 0.73 -7.78 -3.67
C GLY A 27 -0.79 -7.99 -3.63
N ALA A 28 -1.36 -8.24 -2.46
CA ALA A 28 -2.76 -8.63 -2.28
C ALA A 28 -3.75 -7.75 -3.06
N ASP A 29 -3.65 -6.43 -2.90
CA ASP A 29 -4.59 -5.47 -3.48
C ASP A 29 -4.57 -5.49 -5.02
N SER A 30 -3.37 -5.40 -5.63
CA SER A 30 -3.23 -5.45 -7.07
C SER A 30 -3.58 -6.83 -7.65
N THR A 31 -3.36 -7.89 -6.86
CA THR A 31 -3.77 -9.25 -7.22
C THR A 31 -5.28 -9.39 -7.23
N LEU A 32 -5.98 -8.87 -6.22
CA LEU A 32 -7.45 -8.87 -6.21
C LEU A 32 -8.00 -8.11 -7.42
N MET A 33 -7.45 -6.93 -7.71
CA MET A 33 -7.84 -6.14 -8.88
C MET A 33 -7.66 -6.91 -10.20
N ALA A 34 -6.48 -7.53 -10.39
CA ALA A 34 -6.18 -8.31 -11.60
C ALA A 34 -7.08 -9.54 -11.72
N TYR A 35 -7.30 -10.27 -10.62
CA TYR A 35 -8.19 -11.42 -10.57
C TYR A 35 -9.64 -11.05 -10.92
N LEU A 36 -10.21 -10.04 -10.26
CA LEU A 36 -11.58 -9.64 -10.53
C LEU A 36 -11.74 -9.09 -11.95
N SER A 37 -10.79 -8.28 -12.41
CA SER A 37 -10.78 -7.77 -13.78
C SER A 37 -10.75 -8.89 -14.80
N SER A 38 -9.94 -9.95 -14.61
CA SER A 38 -9.91 -11.12 -15.47
C SER A 38 -11.24 -11.86 -15.63
N LYS A 39 -12.18 -11.65 -14.70
CA LYS A 39 -13.51 -12.32 -14.70
C LYS A 39 -14.60 -11.51 -15.40
N VAL A 40 -14.51 -10.17 -15.38
CA VAL A 40 -15.64 -9.31 -15.77
C VAL A 40 -15.28 -8.21 -16.77
N ALA A 41 -14.01 -7.83 -16.92
CA ALA A 41 -13.58 -6.83 -17.88
C ALA A 41 -13.60 -7.40 -19.31
N SER A 42 -13.77 -6.53 -20.30
CA SER A 42 -13.65 -6.93 -21.71
C SER A 42 -12.21 -7.25 -22.11
N ASP A 43 -11.25 -6.60 -21.48
CA ASP A 43 -9.81 -6.85 -21.63
C ASP A 43 -9.07 -6.35 -20.40
N THR A 44 -7.95 -6.99 -20.02
CA THR A 44 -7.16 -6.63 -18.84
C THR A 44 -5.67 -6.59 -19.17
N LEU A 45 -5.03 -5.48 -18.82
CA LEU A 45 -3.60 -5.25 -18.91
C LEU A 45 -3.02 -5.02 -17.52
N ALA A 46 -2.17 -5.91 -17.04
CA ALA A 46 -1.33 -5.68 -15.89
C ALA A 46 -0.05 -4.95 -16.32
N VAL A 47 0.35 -3.90 -15.61
CA VAL A 47 1.60 -3.17 -15.87
C VAL A 47 2.44 -3.17 -14.61
N THR A 48 3.60 -3.80 -14.67
CA THR A 48 4.57 -3.87 -13.58
C THR A 48 5.76 -2.97 -13.88
N ILE A 49 6.20 -2.19 -12.90
CA ILE A 49 7.44 -1.42 -12.99
C ILE A 49 8.58 -2.27 -12.41
N ASP A 50 9.61 -2.52 -13.20
CA ASP A 50 10.90 -2.97 -12.69
C ASP A 50 11.77 -1.74 -12.41
N ASN A 51 11.94 -1.43 -11.14
CA ASN A 51 12.76 -0.30 -10.70
C ASN A 51 14.10 -0.73 -10.11
N HIS A 52 14.47 -2.00 -10.24
CA HIS A 52 15.69 -2.62 -9.69
C HIS A 52 15.87 -2.51 -8.17
N LEU A 53 14.79 -2.19 -7.44
CA LEU A 53 14.77 -1.98 -6.00
C LEU A 53 13.82 -2.92 -5.26
N PHE A 54 13.23 -3.88 -5.99
CA PHE A 54 12.40 -4.92 -5.42
C PHE A 54 13.22 -6.18 -5.08
N PRO A 55 12.73 -7.04 -4.16
CA PRO A 55 13.35 -8.32 -3.88
C PRO A 55 13.51 -9.19 -5.13
N LYS A 56 14.48 -10.11 -5.09
CA LYS A 56 14.69 -11.07 -6.18
C LYS A 56 13.43 -11.88 -6.46
N GLY A 57 13.19 -12.19 -7.74
CA GLY A 57 12.03 -12.97 -8.16
C GLY A 57 10.72 -12.17 -8.25
N PHE A 58 10.70 -10.89 -7.86
CA PHE A 58 9.51 -10.04 -7.93
C PHE A 58 8.89 -10.03 -9.33
N ILE A 59 9.67 -9.77 -10.36
CA ILE A 59 9.19 -9.72 -11.76
C ILE A 59 8.71 -11.09 -12.24
N GLU A 60 9.44 -12.16 -11.90
CA GLU A 60 9.04 -13.52 -12.28
C GLU A 60 7.74 -13.94 -11.61
N HIS A 61 7.58 -13.60 -10.33
CA HIS A 61 6.35 -13.83 -9.61
C HIS A 61 5.16 -13.09 -10.26
N ALA A 62 5.34 -11.80 -10.59
CA ALA A 62 4.32 -11.00 -11.27
C ALA A 62 3.92 -11.62 -12.64
N LYS A 63 4.89 -12.11 -13.44
CA LYS A 63 4.62 -12.80 -14.69
C LYS A 63 3.81 -14.08 -14.49
N ASN A 64 4.20 -14.91 -13.53
CA ASN A 64 3.52 -16.18 -13.27
C ASN A 64 2.07 -15.96 -12.82
N MET A 65 1.84 -14.95 -11.99
CA MET A 65 0.49 -14.60 -11.52
C MET A 65 -0.40 -14.11 -12.67
N THR A 66 0.07 -13.16 -13.47
CA THR A 66 -0.71 -12.61 -14.59
C THR A 66 -1.00 -13.69 -15.65
N GLN A 67 -0.05 -14.59 -15.90
CA GLN A 67 -0.24 -15.76 -16.75
C GLN A 67 -1.32 -16.70 -16.19
N SER A 68 -1.35 -16.95 -14.88
CA SER A 68 -2.37 -17.79 -14.25
C SER A 68 -3.77 -17.21 -14.35
N PHE A 69 -3.90 -15.89 -14.40
CA PHE A 69 -5.17 -15.19 -14.61
C PHE A 69 -5.57 -15.06 -16.09
N GLY A 70 -4.66 -15.40 -17.03
CA GLY A 70 -4.88 -15.29 -18.47
C GLY A 70 -5.00 -13.85 -18.98
N ILE A 71 -4.33 -12.90 -18.32
CA ILE A 71 -4.34 -11.48 -18.68
C ILE A 71 -3.02 -11.04 -19.32
N SER A 72 -3.08 -9.98 -20.12
CA SER A 72 -1.89 -9.36 -20.71
C SER A 72 -1.02 -8.72 -19.65
N HIS A 73 0.32 -8.82 -19.80
CA HIS A 73 1.28 -8.26 -18.86
C HIS A 73 2.38 -7.51 -19.58
N GLU A 74 2.64 -6.29 -19.16
CA GLU A 74 3.75 -5.46 -19.63
C GLU A 74 4.67 -5.08 -18.46
N ILE A 75 5.95 -4.99 -18.74
CA ILE A 75 6.96 -4.59 -17.77
C ILE A 75 7.64 -3.34 -18.30
N ILE A 76 7.66 -2.29 -17.46
CA ILE A 76 8.38 -1.06 -17.75
C ILE A 76 9.64 -1.05 -16.88
N ASP A 77 10.80 -0.99 -17.52
CA ASP A 77 12.10 -0.86 -16.85
C ASP A 77 12.40 0.61 -16.55
N ILE A 78 12.65 0.93 -15.27
CA ILE A 78 13.06 2.26 -14.81
C ILE A 78 14.25 2.13 -13.88
N ASN A 79 15.43 2.46 -14.36
CA ASN A 79 16.65 2.40 -13.56
C ASN A 79 16.80 3.64 -12.66
N PHE A 80 16.35 3.54 -11.41
CA PHE A 80 16.48 4.63 -10.42
C PHE A 80 17.90 4.86 -9.92
N TYR A 81 18.87 3.97 -10.18
CA TYR A 81 20.27 4.21 -9.83
C TYR A 81 20.94 5.31 -10.68
N SER A 82 20.30 5.76 -11.75
CA SER A 82 20.73 6.91 -12.54
C SER A 82 20.13 8.26 -12.08
N ASP A 83 19.25 8.25 -11.08
CA ASP A 83 18.52 9.41 -10.56
C ASP A 83 19.11 9.86 -9.21
N GLU A 84 19.91 10.94 -9.22
CA GLU A 84 20.57 11.47 -8.02
C GLU A 84 19.56 11.97 -6.98
N GLU A 85 18.42 12.54 -7.40
CA GLU A 85 17.37 12.99 -6.50
C GLU A 85 16.77 11.80 -5.75
N PHE A 86 16.46 10.72 -6.47
CA PHE A 86 15.99 9.49 -5.86
C PHE A 86 17.02 8.90 -4.87
N LEU A 87 18.30 8.84 -5.28
CA LEU A 87 19.38 8.27 -4.46
C LEU A 87 19.65 9.09 -3.19
N SER A 88 19.36 10.39 -3.18
CA SER A 88 19.49 11.24 -1.99
C SER A 88 18.56 10.83 -0.85
N ASN A 89 17.52 10.05 -1.16
CA ASN A 89 16.58 9.46 -0.20
C ASN A 89 15.86 10.49 0.68
N MET A 90 15.46 11.61 0.10
CA MET A 90 14.68 12.64 0.78
C MET A 90 13.28 12.14 1.15
N ALA A 91 12.59 12.84 2.02
CA ALA A 91 11.21 12.51 2.41
C ALA A 91 10.24 12.43 1.22
N SER A 92 10.48 13.25 0.17
CA SER A 92 9.73 13.25 -1.09
C SER A 92 10.00 12.05 -2.00
N ARG A 93 11.02 11.21 -1.73
CA ARG A 93 11.44 10.11 -2.62
C ARG A 93 10.26 9.26 -3.10
N CYS A 94 9.41 8.79 -2.18
CA CYS A 94 8.29 7.93 -2.54
C CYS A 94 7.25 8.64 -3.39
N TYR A 95 7.05 9.94 -3.18
CA TYR A 95 6.17 10.76 -4.00
C TYR A 95 6.71 10.92 -5.43
N THR A 96 7.98 11.31 -5.58
CA THR A 96 8.64 11.47 -6.88
C THR A 96 8.68 10.15 -7.66
N CYS A 97 9.10 9.06 -7.00
CA CYS A 97 9.13 7.72 -7.57
C CYS A 97 7.75 7.28 -8.07
N ARG A 98 6.71 7.40 -7.24
CA ARG A 98 5.37 7.01 -7.61
C ARG A 98 4.81 7.86 -8.76
N ASN A 99 5.11 9.17 -8.77
CA ASN A 99 4.67 10.04 -9.87
C ASN A 99 5.27 9.60 -11.21
N LEU A 100 6.56 9.27 -11.25
CA LEU A 100 7.21 8.76 -12.47
C LEU A 100 6.58 7.43 -12.91
N MET A 101 6.45 6.47 -11.99
CA MET A 101 5.86 5.16 -12.29
C MET A 101 4.44 5.29 -12.85
N TYR A 102 3.58 6.09 -12.21
CA TYR A 102 2.18 6.24 -12.64
C TYR A 102 2.05 6.97 -13.98
N THR A 103 2.94 7.93 -14.26
CA THR A 103 3.00 8.60 -15.56
C THR A 103 3.33 7.58 -16.66
N GLN A 104 4.32 6.71 -16.45
CA GLN A 104 4.72 5.68 -17.40
C GLN A 104 3.62 4.61 -17.60
N ILE A 105 3.00 4.15 -16.51
CA ILE A 105 1.88 3.19 -16.58
C ILE A 105 0.73 3.79 -17.41
N LYS A 106 0.37 5.05 -17.11
CA LYS A 106 -0.71 5.74 -17.83
C LYS A 106 -0.42 5.90 -19.31
N GLN A 107 0.79 6.30 -19.67
CA GLN A 107 1.20 6.46 -21.05
C GLN A 107 1.08 5.13 -21.81
N LEU A 108 1.68 4.06 -21.29
CA LEU A 108 1.63 2.73 -21.90
C LEU A 108 0.19 2.22 -22.04
N ALA A 109 -0.64 2.37 -21.01
CA ALA A 109 -2.02 1.93 -21.04
C ALA A 109 -2.81 2.63 -22.15
N LEU A 110 -2.69 3.95 -22.28
CA LEU A 110 -3.35 4.74 -23.33
C LEU A 110 -2.85 4.38 -24.72
N GLU A 111 -1.56 4.18 -24.92
CA GLU A 111 -0.96 3.74 -26.19
C GLU A 111 -1.51 2.36 -26.64
N LYS A 112 -1.83 1.49 -25.67
CA LYS A 112 -2.43 0.16 -25.92
C LYS A 112 -3.97 0.19 -26.00
N GLY A 113 -4.60 1.35 -25.85
CA GLY A 113 -6.04 1.52 -25.96
C GLY A 113 -6.84 1.13 -24.71
N PHE A 114 -6.19 1.19 -23.52
CA PHE A 114 -6.83 1.01 -22.22
C PHE A 114 -7.06 2.40 -21.60
N ASP A 115 -8.31 2.77 -21.41
CA ASP A 115 -8.73 4.08 -20.90
C ASP A 115 -9.19 4.03 -19.43
N TYR A 116 -9.55 2.85 -18.92
CA TYR A 116 -9.84 2.65 -17.51
C TYR A 116 -8.59 2.18 -16.76
N ILE A 117 -7.87 3.14 -16.20
CA ILE A 117 -6.59 2.89 -15.52
C ILE A 117 -6.80 2.96 -14.02
N CYS A 118 -6.41 1.92 -13.30
CA CYS A 118 -6.63 1.82 -11.86
C CYS A 118 -5.41 1.26 -11.11
N ASP A 119 -5.44 1.39 -9.80
CA ASP A 119 -4.48 0.79 -8.89
C ASP A 119 -5.18 -0.02 -7.79
N GLY A 120 -4.39 -0.65 -6.92
CA GLY A 120 -4.86 -1.44 -5.79
C GLY A 120 -4.99 -0.66 -4.49
N ASN A 121 -5.07 0.68 -4.50
CA ASN A 121 -5.29 1.40 -3.24
C ASN A 121 -6.65 1.02 -2.64
N ASN A 122 -6.66 0.73 -1.35
CA ASN A 122 -7.83 0.35 -0.57
C ASN A 122 -8.11 1.36 0.57
N ILE A 123 -9.17 1.13 1.36
CA ILE A 123 -9.57 2.09 2.39
C ILE A 123 -8.53 2.20 3.51
N SER A 124 -7.77 1.12 3.82
CA SER A 124 -6.72 1.13 4.84
C SER A 124 -5.54 2.03 4.46
N ASP A 125 -5.30 2.26 3.16
CA ASP A 125 -4.26 3.19 2.71
C ASP A 125 -4.56 4.64 3.07
N LEU A 126 -5.84 4.98 3.25
CA LEU A 126 -6.27 6.34 3.57
C LEU A 126 -6.09 6.71 5.05
N VAL A 127 -6.00 5.72 5.94
CA VAL A 127 -5.73 5.96 7.38
C VAL A 127 -4.24 5.92 7.71
N ASN A 128 -3.39 5.52 6.76
CA ASN A 128 -1.95 5.43 6.92
C ASN A 128 -1.22 6.66 6.35
N ASP A 129 0.00 6.92 6.83
CA ASP A 129 0.86 7.98 6.27
C ASP A 129 1.46 7.58 4.92
N ARG A 130 0.65 7.68 3.86
CA ARG A 130 1.02 7.35 2.48
C ARG A 130 0.87 8.56 1.54
N PRO A 131 1.85 9.48 1.48
CA PRO A 131 1.76 10.66 0.62
C PRO A 131 1.62 10.30 -0.88
N GLY A 132 2.02 9.11 -1.27
CA GLY A 132 1.86 8.61 -2.64
C GLY A 132 0.40 8.51 -3.13
N ILE A 133 -0.62 8.50 -2.25
CA ILE A 133 -2.03 8.49 -2.65
C ILE A 133 -2.42 9.72 -3.48
N LEU A 134 -1.78 10.87 -3.25
CA LEU A 134 -2.02 12.08 -4.02
C LEU A 134 -1.65 11.91 -5.50
N ILE A 135 -0.68 11.05 -5.80
CA ILE A 135 -0.28 10.73 -7.18
C ILE A 135 -1.36 9.95 -7.91
N THR A 136 -2.08 9.07 -7.21
CA THR A 136 -3.25 8.36 -7.74
C THR A 136 -4.27 9.37 -8.28
N TYR A 137 -4.65 10.34 -7.44
CA TYR A 137 -5.62 11.38 -7.80
C TYR A 137 -5.08 12.32 -8.91
N LYS A 138 -3.83 12.77 -8.80
CA LYS A 138 -3.18 13.65 -9.78
C LYS A 138 -3.14 13.02 -11.18
N ASN A 139 -2.90 11.72 -11.27
CA ASN A 139 -2.86 11.00 -12.54
C ASN A 139 -4.23 10.46 -12.98
N ASN A 140 -5.30 10.72 -12.24
CA ASN A 140 -6.66 10.24 -12.50
C ASN A 140 -6.77 8.70 -12.54
N PHE A 141 -5.98 8.00 -11.75
CA PHE A 141 -6.17 6.56 -11.55
C PHE A 141 -7.46 6.32 -10.78
N LYS A 142 -8.21 5.33 -11.20
CA LYS A 142 -9.40 4.88 -10.49
C LYS A 142 -9.03 3.97 -9.33
N THR A 143 -9.85 3.95 -8.30
CA THR A 143 -9.60 3.24 -7.04
C THR A 143 -10.80 2.37 -6.65
N PRO A 144 -11.12 1.31 -7.43
CA PRO A 144 -12.35 0.51 -7.21
C PRO A 144 -12.44 -0.11 -5.81
N LEU A 145 -11.29 -0.46 -5.18
CA LEU A 145 -11.28 -1.02 -3.83
C LEU A 145 -11.66 0.03 -2.78
N ILE A 146 -11.25 1.29 -2.96
CA ILE A 146 -11.69 2.42 -2.12
C ILE A 146 -13.19 2.68 -2.32
N GLU A 147 -13.66 2.68 -3.57
CA GLU A 147 -15.07 2.91 -3.90
C GLU A 147 -15.98 1.83 -3.26
N ALA A 148 -15.51 0.57 -3.22
CA ALA A 148 -16.20 -0.53 -2.55
C ALA A 148 -15.95 -0.57 -1.03
N LYS A 149 -15.18 0.36 -0.45
CA LYS A 149 -14.80 0.40 0.98
C LYS A 149 -14.13 -0.91 1.46
N LEU A 150 -13.33 -1.55 0.60
CA LEU A 150 -12.56 -2.73 0.99
C LEU A 150 -11.34 -2.32 1.82
N THR A 151 -11.12 -3.03 2.92
CA THR A 151 -9.92 -2.91 3.78
C THR A 151 -8.87 -3.95 3.39
N SER A 152 -7.60 -3.75 3.77
CA SER A 152 -6.54 -4.74 3.55
C SER A 152 -6.90 -6.11 4.13
N LYS A 153 -7.47 -6.14 5.35
CA LYS A 153 -7.90 -7.37 6.01
C LYS A 153 -8.97 -8.12 5.21
N GLU A 154 -10.01 -7.43 4.74
CA GLU A 154 -11.06 -8.04 3.92
C GLU A 154 -10.52 -8.58 2.59
N ILE A 155 -9.54 -7.90 2.00
CA ILE A 155 -8.85 -8.34 0.78
C ILE A 155 -8.09 -9.64 1.04
N HIS A 156 -7.30 -9.71 2.12
CA HIS A 156 -6.57 -10.91 2.51
C HIS A 156 -7.54 -12.08 2.83
N GLU A 157 -8.61 -11.82 3.56
CA GLU A 157 -9.63 -12.82 3.86
C GLU A 157 -10.26 -13.39 2.58
N TYR A 158 -10.60 -12.52 1.61
CA TYR A 158 -11.18 -12.95 0.34
C TYR A 158 -10.19 -13.79 -0.50
N LEU A 159 -8.95 -13.33 -0.64
CA LEU A 159 -7.93 -14.04 -1.40
C LEU A 159 -7.62 -15.41 -0.79
N ASN A 160 -7.46 -15.48 0.52
CA ASN A 160 -7.20 -16.73 1.24
C ASN A 160 -8.36 -17.72 1.13
N LYS A 161 -9.61 -17.25 1.32
CA LYS A 161 -10.83 -18.06 1.18
C LYS A 161 -10.96 -18.67 -0.22
N ASN A 162 -10.51 -17.96 -1.26
CA ASN A 162 -10.60 -18.39 -2.65
C ASN A 162 -9.31 -19.06 -3.15
N ASN A 163 -8.31 -19.29 -2.29
CA ASN A 163 -7.01 -19.86 -2.63
C ASN A 163 -6.31 -19.11 -3.77
N ILE A 164 -6.40 -17.79 -3.79
CA ILE A 164 -5.72 -16.93 -4.76
C ILE A 164 -4.36 -16.55 -4.17
N PRO A 165 -3.24 -16.99 -4.78
CA PRO A 165 -1.92 -16.66 -4.27
C PRO A 165 -1.60 -15.17 -4.47
N TYR A 166 -0.85 -14.58 -3.55
CA TYR A 166 -0.34 -13.21 -3.64
C TYR A 166 0.99 -13.10 -2.87
N SER A 167 1.79 -12.08 -3.19
CA SER A 167 3.00 -11.80 -2.42
C SER A 167 2.66 -10.96 -1.19
N ARG A 168 3.12 -11.38 -0.03
CA ARG A 168 3.14 -10.52 1.14
C ARG A 168 4.29 -9.52 1.04
N SER A 169 4.07 -8.30 1.53
CA SER A 169 5.09 -7.26 1.68
C SER A 169 5.98 -6.97 0.46
N THR A 170 5.38 -6.46 -0.61
CA THR A 170 6.10 -6.06 -1.85
C THR A 170 6.67 -4.64 -1.81
N THR A 171 7.04 -4.12 -0.63
CA THR A 171 7.59 -2.78 -0.52
C THR A 171 9.04 -2.71 -1.02
N CYS A 172 9.35 -1.63 -1.73
CA CYS A 172 10.68 -1.34 -2.27
C CYS A 172 11.77 -1.41 -1.18
N LEU A 173 12.91 -2.07 -1.46
CA LEU A 173 14.04 -2.23 -0.53
C LEU A 173 14.63 -0.89 -0.06
N ALA A 174 14.52 0.18 -0.86
CA ALA A 174 14.95 1.51 -0.44
C ALA A 174 14.20 2.04 0.80
N THR A 175 13.01 1.49 1.11
CA THR A 175 12.28 1.82 2.35
C THR A 175 12.94 1.27 3.62
N ARG A 176 13.94 0.41 3.49
CA ARG A 176 14.73 -0.12 4.60
C ARG A 176 15.84 0.84 5.04
N ILE A 177 16.12 1.86 4.25
CA ILE A 177 17.16 2.85 4.49
C ILE A 177 16.52 4.10 5.09
N PRO A 178 17.04 4.64 6.22
CA PRO A 178 16.47 5.83 6.84
C PRO A 178 16.45 7.03 5.89
N THR A 179 15.40 7.84 5.98
CA THR A 179 15.29 9.10 5.22
C THR A 179 16.51 9.98 5.44
N ASN A 180 16.94 10.71 4.41
CA ASN A 180 18.16 11.53 4.38
C ASN A 180 19.47 10.71 4.49
N THR A 181 19.39 9.39 4.29
CA THR A 181 20.56 8.53 4.16
C THR A 181 20.62 8.00 2.72
N GLN A 182 21.71 8.25 2.01
CA GLN A 182 21.84 7.90 0.61
C GLN A 182 21.53 6.41 0.34
N THR A 183 20.69 6.16 -0.65
CA THR A 183 20.45 4.84 -1.20
C THR A 183 21.59 4.49 -2.17
N THR A 184 22.26 3.36 -1.96
CA THR A 184 23.30 2.86 -2.85
C THR A 184 22.99 1.43 -3.28
N HIS A 185 23.55 1.01 -4.41
CA HIS A 185 23.41 -0.36 -4.89
C HIS A 185 23.91 -1.38 -3.84
N GLU A 186 25.06 -1.09 -3.21
CA GLU A 186 25.61 -1.93 -2.15
C GLU A 186 24.66 -2.13 -0.96
N LYS A 187 24.00 -1.05 -0.49
CA LYS A 187 23.01 -1.17 0.60
C LYS A 187 21.81 -2.00 0.17
N ILE A 188 21.28 -1.80 -1.03
CA ILE A 188 20.14 -2.56 -1.54
C ILE A 188 20.49 -4.05 -1.68
N GLU A 189 21.65 -4.38 -2.24
CA GLU A 189 22.12 -5.78 -2.33
C GLU A 189 22.30 -6.41 -0.97
N ARG A 190 22.90 -5.69 -0.01
CA ARG A 190 23.09 -6.14 1.35
C ARG A 190 21.75 -6.43 2.04
N ILE A 191 20.77 -5.52 1.92
CA ILE A 191 19.43 -5.71 2.47
C ILE A 191 18.77 -6.92 1.84
N SER A 192 18.76 -7.01 0.50
CA SER A 192 18.17 -8.14 -0.22
C SER A 192 18.75 -9.48 0.22
N ALA A 193 20.10 -9.57 0.29
CA ALA A 193 20.77 -10.80 0.71
C ALA A 193 20.41 -11.21 2.15
N CYS A 194 20.21 -10.24 3.04
CA CYS A 194 19.79 -10.50 4.42
C CYS A 194 18.33 -10.96 4.50
N GLU A 195 17.41 -10.26 3.79
CA GLU A 195 16.00 -10.64 3.76
C GLU A 195 15.81 -12.04 3.12
N ASP A 196 16.49 -12.32 2.00
CA ASP A 196 16.49 -13.63 1.33
C ASP A 196 16.98 -14.75 2.28
N TYR A 197 18.09 -14.48 3.02
CA TYR A 197 18.63 -15.46 3.95
C TYR A 197 17.65 -15.80 5.09
N ILE A 198 17.04 -14.78 5.70
CA ILE A 198 16.10 -14.97 6.80
C ILE A 198 14.86 -15.73 6.29
N SER A 199 14.29 -15.30 5.16
CA SER A 199 13.12 -15.95 4.55
C SER A 199 13.37 -17.41 4.21
N ALA A 200 14.57 -17.75 3.71
CA ALA A 200 14.93 -19.14 3.39
C ALA A 200 15.16 -20.05 4.61
N ASN A 201 15.40 -19.46 5.80
CA ASN A 201 15.75 -20.21 7.01
C ASN A 201 14.71 -20.10 8.13
N THR A 202 13.58 -19.42 7.89
CA THR A 202 12.47 -19.28 8.85
C THR A 202 11.14 -19.50 8.15
N ASN A 203 10.05 -19.63 8.92
CA ASN A 203 8.69 -19.63 8.39
C ASN A 203 8.03 -18.24 8.46
N CYS A 204 8.84 -17.15 8.56
CA CYS A 204 8.32 -15.81 8.49
C CYS A 204 7.82 -15.52 7.07
N GLU A 205 6.60 -15.02 6.97
CA GLU A 205 6.01 -14.60 5.69
C GLU A 205 6.45 -13.18 5.31
N ILE A 206 6.75 -12.35 6.33
CA ILE A 206 7.22 -10.98 6.14
C ILE A 206 8.56 -10.81 6.85
N VAL A 207 9.57 -10.44 6.08
CA VAL A 207 10.92 -10.14 6.57
C VAL A 207 11.35 -8.78 6.05
N LYS A 208 11.82 -7.92 6.94
CA LYS A 208 12.44 -6.63 6.60
C LYS A 208 13.72 -6.45 7.39
N VAL A 209 14.79 -6.02 6.71
CA VAL A 209 16.07 -5.69 7.36
C VAL A 209 16.36 -4.21 7.17
N ARG A 210 16.18 -3.42 8.23
CA ARG A 210 16.49 -1.98 8.22
C ARG A 210 17.98 -1.75 8.30
N ASP A 211 18.49 -0.90 7.42
CA ASP A 211 19.92 -0.57 7.32
C ASP A 211 20.22 0.79 7.96
N PHE A 212 20.70 0.77 9.19
CA PHE A 212 21.20 1.96 9.90
C PHE A 212 22.74 2.05 9.83
N GLY A 213 23.32 1.76 8.68
CA GLY A 213 24.78 1.76 8.46
C GLY A 213 25.48 0.56 9.07
N GLU A 214 26.01 0.70 10.27
CA GLU A 214 26.69 -0.41 10.98
C GLU A 214 25.70 -1.35 11.69
N ILE A 215 24.42 -0.96 11.83
CA ILE A 215 23.40 -1.73 12.55
C ILE A 215 22.34 -2.21 11.56
N GLY A 216 22.15 -3.52 11.49
CA GLY A 216 20.99 -4.14 10.83
C GLY A 216 19.90 -4.43 11.86
N VAL A 217 18.66 -3.96 11.60
CA VAL A 217 17.51 -4.26 12.45
C VAL A 217 16.57 -5.19 11.70
N VAL A 218 16.37 -6.38 12.23
CA VAL A 218 15.46 -7.41 11.69
C VAL A 218 14.06 -7.12 12.19
N GLU A 219 13.10 -7.06 11.29
CA GLU A 219 11.68 -6.96 11.56
C GLU A 219 10.97 -8.13 10.86
N VAL A 220 10.13 -8.85 11.58
CA VAL A 220 9.41 -10.03 11.07
C VAL A 220 7.97 -10.05 11.60
N ASP A 221 7.11 -10.79 10.93
CA ASP A 221 5.73 -11.07 11.36
C ASP A 221 5.66 -12.12 12.48
N ASN A 222 6.68 -12.96 12.67
CA ASN A 222 6.76 -13.94 13.75
C ASN A 222 8.15 -13.97 14.40
N VAL A 223 8.31 -13.23 15.49
CA VAL A 223 9.59 -13.16 16.22
C VAL A 223 10.01 -14.49 16.84
N ASN A 224 9.06 -15.40 17.14
CA ASN A 224 9.39 -16.70 17.71
C ASN A 224 10.20 -17.59 16.76
N GLU A 225 10.08 -17.36 15.45
CA GLU A 225 10.89 -18.04 14.43
C GLU A 225 12.37 -17.66 14.51
N ILE A 226 12.70 -16.52 15.10
CA ILE A 226 14.06 -15.99 15.25
C ILE A 226 14.67 -16.35 16.60
N LEU A 227 13.86 -16.43 17.66
CA LEU A 227 14.34 -16.50 19.06
C LEU A 227 14.92 -17.84 19.50
N SER A 228 14.92 -18.90 18.66
CA SER A 228 15.66 -20.13 18.99
C SER A 228 17.17 -19.88 18.95
N GLU A 229 17.93 -20.45 19.89
CA GLU A 229 19.38 -20.21 20.04
C GLU A 229 20.16 -20.46 18.74
N ASP A 230 19.86 -21.54 18.05
CA ASP A 230 20.54 -21.89 16.80
C ASP A 230 20.23 -20.90 15.68
N LYS A 231 18.96 -20.52 15.48
CA LYS A 231 18.55 -19.58 14.44
C LYS A 231 19.06 -18.17 14.69
N TYR A 232 18.98 -17.71 15.94
CA TYR A 232 19.53 -16.41 16.34
C TYR A 232 21.01 -16.28 15.93
N ASN A 233 21.83 -17.25 16.29
CA ASN A 233 23.26 -17.23 15.97
C ASN A 233 23.51 -17.27 14.46
N GLN A 234 22.80 -18.12 13.73
CA GLN A 234 22.93 -18.23 12.26
C GLN A 234 22.57 -16.92 11.55
N ILE A 235 21.46 -16.29 11.94
CA ILE A 235 21.00 -15.01 11.37
C ILE A 235 21.98 -13.88 11.71
N ASN A 236 22.40 -13.78 12.98
CA ASN A 236 23.39 -12.80 13.39
C ASN A 236 24.70 -12.89 12.58
N ASP A 237 25.20 -14.12 12.38
CA ASP A 237 26.43 -14.35 11.62
C ASP A 237 26.22 -14.07 10.11
N ALA A 238 25.06 -14.41 9.57
CA ALA A 238 24.73 -14.12 8.18
C ALA A 238 24.70 -12.62 7.92
N LEU A 239 24.03 -11.83 8.76
CA LEU A 239 23.97 -10.39 8.61
C LEU A 239 25.33 -9.71 8.82
N LYS A 240 26.15 -10.23 9.75
CA LYS A 240 27.53 -9.75 9.92
C LYS A 240 28.39 -10.01 8.70
N ARG A 241 28.23 -11.15 8.01
CA ARG A 241 28.91 -11.41 6.73
C ARG A 241 28.53 -10.43 5.63
N GLN A 242 27.34 -9.85 5.70
CA GLN A 242 26.89 -8.79 4.79
C GLN A 242 27.38 -7.38 5.21
N GLY A 243 28.21 -7.25 6.25
CA GLY A 243 28.87 -6.02 6.65
C GLY A 243 28.24 -5.27 7.81
N PHE A 244 27.18 -5.80 8.44
CA PHE A 244 26.66 -5.21 9.69
C PHE A 244 27.59 -5.54 10.86
N LYS A 245 27.93 -4.53 11.68
CA LYS A 245 28.70 -4.76 12.92
C LYS A 245 27.84 -5.19 14.07
N LYS A 246 26.58 -4.73 14.09
CA LYS A 246 25.56 -5.07 15.11
C LYS A 246 24.29 -5.52 14.43
N VAL A 247 23.62 -6.49 15.02
CA VAL A 247 22.32 -6.98 14.58
C VAL A 247 21.35 -6.83 15.75
N ALA A 248 20.20 -6.25 15.51
CA ALA A 248 19.11 -6.13 16.47
C ALA A 248 17.85 -6.77 15.91
N LEU A 249 16.97 -7.26 16.78
CA LEU A 249 15.64 -7.75 16.46
C LEU A 249 14.63 -6.75 17.00
N ASN A 250 13.70 -6.30 16.15
CA ASN A 250 12.54 -5.57 16.61
C ASN A 250 11.55 -6.58 17.23
N LEU A 251 11.23 -6.39 18.50
CA LEU A 251 10.30 -7.29 19.21
C LEU A 251 8.83 -7.03 18.83
N SER A 252 8.52 -5.88 18.25
CA SER A 252 7.20 -5.61 17.68
C SER A 252 7.08 -6.35 16.36
N GLN A 253 6.14 -7.27 16.27
CA GLN A 253 5.86 -8.02 15.06
C GLN A 253 5.25 -7.11 13.99
N ILE A 254 5.54 -7.40 12.73
CA ILE A 254 4.87 -6.73 11.61
C ILE A 254 3.47 -7.30 11.51
N ASP A 255 2.46 -6.42 11.53
CA ASP A 255 1.08 -6.73 11.24
C ASP A 255 0.65 -5.92 10.02
N ASP A 256 0.22 -6.57 8.95
CA ASP A 256 -0.32 -5.97 7.72
C ASP A 256 -1.84 -6.15 7.61
N ASP A 257 -2.48 -6.75 8.63
CA ASP A 257 -3.91 -7.02 8.72
C ASP A 257 -4.63 -6.13 9.75
N GLU A 258 -4.06 -4.97 10.10
CA GLU A 258 -4.71 -4.06 11.05
C GLU A 258 -6.12 -3.68 10.59
N SER A 259 -7.07 -3.90 11.49
CA SER A 259 -8.46 -3.50 11.28
C SER A 259 -8.62 -2.00 11.51
N ILE A 260 -9.34 -1.32 10.65
CA ILE A 260 -9.73 0.07 10.92
C ILE A 260 -10.76 0.04 12.06
N SER A 261 -10.44 0.71 13.15
CA SER A 261 -11.32 0.87 14.31
C SER A 261 -11.38 2.34 14.71
N ILE A 262 -12.49 2.74 15.28
CA ILE A 262 -12.72 4.09 15.80
C ILE A 262 -12.97 4.04 17.31
N ASP A 263 -12.56 5.05 18.02
CA ASP A 263 -12.91 5.21 19.43
C ASP A 263 -14.33 5.79 19.54
N TYR A 264 -15.31 4.89 19.64
CA TYR A 264 -16.74 5.23 19.67
C TYR A 264 -17.28 5.14 21.08
N ASN A 265 -17.91 6.22 21.54
CA ASN A 265 -18.56 6.30 22.83
C ASN A 265 -19.79 7.22 22.75
N ASP A 266 -20.92 6.78 23.30
CA ASP A 266 -22.15 7.56 23.50
C ASP A 266 -22.56 8.40 22.26
N GLY A 267 -22.66 7.74 21.10
CA GLY A 267 -23.08 8.39 19.85
C GLY A 267 -22.02 9.23 19.17
N SER A 268 -20.79 9.21 19.65
CA SER A 268 -19.69 10.01 19.10
C SER A 268 -18.45 9.16 18.89
N PHE A 269 -17.59 9.59 17.96
CA PHE A 269 -16.26 9.01 17.82
C PHE A 269 -15.20 10.08 17.56
N ILE A 270 -13.95 9.72 17.81
CA ILE A 270 -12.76 10.50 17.48
C ILE A 270 -11.78 9.60 16.76
N TYR A 271 -11.17 10.12 15.68
CA TYR A 271 -10.08 9.46 14.97
C TYR A 271 -9.00 10.48 14.61
N GLN A 272 -7.73 10.21 14.92
CA GLN A 272 -6.61 11.05 14.55
C GLN A 272 -5.85 10.41 13.38
N LEU A 273 -5.88 11.04 12.22
CA LEU A 273 -5.05 10.66 11.07
C LEU A 273 -3.58 11.03 11.34
N PRO A 274 -2.61 10.26 10.82
CA PRO A 274 -1.19 10.53 10.99
C PRO A 274 -0.66 11.66 10.06
N TYR A 275 -1.55 12.43 9.45
CA TYR A 275 -1.22 13.53 8.53
C TYR A 275 -2.24 14.66 8.65
N THR A 276 -1.84 15.85 8.22
CA THR A 276 -2.72 17.02 8.15
C THR A 276 -3.53 17.06 6.86
N ILE A 277 -4.70 17.70 6.89
CA ILE A 277 -5.66 17.76 5.79
C ILE A 277 -5.61 19.13 5.11
N ASN A 278 -5.55 19.12 3.79
CA ASN A 278 -5.78 20.28 2.96
C ASN A 278 -7.30 20.51 2.87
N LEU A 279 -7.82 21.45 3.67
CA LEU A 279 -9.26 21.72 3.72
C LEU A 279 -9.79 22.22 2.39
N GLU A 280 -9.05 23.10 1.69
CA GLU A 280 -9.49 23.66 0.40
C GLU A 280 -9.67 22.58 -0.68
N ASP A 281 -8.74 21.64 -0.77
CA ASP A 281 -8.85 20.56 -1.73
C ASP A 281 -9.87 19.49 -1.28
N THR A 282 -10.06 19.31 0.03
CA THR A 282 -11.09 18.44 0.60
C THR A 282 -12.50 18.97 0.33
N LYS A 283 -12.71 20.29 0.47
CA LYS A 283 -13.99 20.95 0.11
C LYS A 283 -14.41 20.66 -1.32
N LYS A 284 -13.48 20.64 -2.27
CA LYS A 284 -13.78 20.34 -3.70
C LYS A 284 -14.27 18.91 -3.93
N GLN A 285 -14.02 18.00 -2.98
CA GLN A 285 -14.42 16.59 -3.03
C GLN A 285 -15.65 16.29 -2.16
N THR A 286 -16.15 17.30 -1.44
CA THR A 286 -17.16 17.09 -0.40
C THR A 286 -18.42 17.84 -0.77
N GLU A 287 -19.55 17.14 -0.77
CA GLU A 287 -20.88 17.70 -0.95
C GLU A 287 -21.53 17.97 0.41
N ASN A 288 -22.53 18.83 0.44
CA ASN A 288 -23.35 19.11 1.62
C ASN A 288 -22.56 19.62 2.83
N ILE A 289 -21.62 20.54 2.60
CA ILE A 289 -20.92 21.26 3.67
C ILE A 289 -21.93 22.14 4.40
N ILE A 290 -22.05 21.97 5.74
CA ILE A 290 -22.94 22.77 6.60
C ILE A 290 -22.27 24.09 6.96
N SER A 291 -21.00 24.02 7.40
CA SER A 291 -20.17 25.17 7.68
C SER A 291 -18.70 24.84 7.49
N ASP A 292 -17.88 25.84 7.24
CA ASP A 292 -16.44 25.71 7.16
C ASP A 292 -15.73 27.00 7.63
N ASP A 293 -14.53 26.83 8.14
CA ASP A 293 -13.61 27.90 8.47
C ASP A 293 -12.15 27.49 8.11
N GLU A 294 -11.15 28.22 8.64
CA GLU A 294 -9.74 27.94 8.38
C GLU A 294 -9.24 26.66 9.07
N GLU A 295 -9.93 26.18 10.09
CA GLU A 295 -9.49 25.03 10.91
C GLU A 295 -10.28 23.75 10.65
N LYS A 296 -11.52 23.84 10.11
CA LYS A 296 -12.42 22.69 9.97
C LYS A 296 -13.45 22.80 8.85
N ILE A 297 -14.01 21.64 8.49
CA ILE A 297 -15.20 21.45 7.65
C ILE A 297 -16.24 20.70 8.47
N GLU A 298 -17.47 21.19 8.54
CA GLU A 298 -18.59 20.51 9.19
C GLU A 298 -19.55 19.94 8.14
N LEU A 299 -19.81 18.65 8.26
CA LEU A 299 -20.77 17.89 7.48
C LEU A 299 -21.88 17.38 8.39
N ASP A 300 -22.92 16.76 7.81
CA ASP A 300 -23.88 16.03 8.61
C ASP A 300 -23.19 14.93 9.41
N LYS A 301 -23.21 15.05 10.75
CA LYS A 301 -22.64 14.12 11.73
C LYS A 301 -21.11 13.94 11.73
N ILE A 302 -20.35 14.66 10.90
CA ILE A 302 -18.90 14.57 10.80
C ILE A 302 -18.27 15.96 10.81
N THR A 303 -17.22 16.13 11.59
CA THR A 303 -16.33 17.31 11.54
C THR A 303 -14.92 16.88 11.19
N ILE A 304 -14.34 17.51 10.17
CA ILE A 304 -12.99 17.27 9.66
C ILE A 304 -12.13 18.49 10.02
N PHE A 305 -11.03 18.27 10.73
CA PHE A 305 -10.09 19.33 11.11
C PHE A 305 -8.82 19.29 10.25
N GLU A 306 -8.22 20.46 10.00
CA GLU A 306 -6.93 20.57 9.31
C GLU A 306 -5.84 19.72 9.96
N SER A 307 -5.85 19.59 11.30
CA SER A 307 -4.91 18.77 12.08
C SER A 307 -4.95 17.27 11.76
N GLY A 308 -5.90 16.80 10.94
CA GLY A 308 -6.15 15.38 10.69
C GLY A 308 -7.10 14.73 11.71
N LEU A 309 -7.64 15.50 12.66
CA LEU A 309 -8.64 15.01 13.58
C LEU A 309 -10.01 14.91 12.86
N ILE A 310 -10.67 13.78 13.01
CA ILE A 310 -12.05 13.55 12.52
C ILE A 310 -12.93 13.23 13.71
N LYS A 311 -14.05 13.94 13.83
CA LYS A 311 -15.05 13.71 14.87
C LYS A 311 -16.39 13.33 14.26
N GLY A 312 -17.04 12.31 14.81
CA GLY A 312 -18.43 11.99 14.56
C GLY A 312 -19.31 12.31 15.75
N HIS A 313 -20.57 12.65 15.51
CA HIS A 313 -21.56 12.93 16.53
C HIS A 313 -22.96 12.48 16.09
N ASP A 314 -23.87 12.32 17.04
CA ASP A 314 -25.27 11.90 16.82
C ASP A 314 -25.40 10.61 15.99
N LEU A 315 -24.54 9.64 16.24
CA LEU A 315 -24.49 8.34 15.57
C LEU A 315 -25.08 7.26 16.48
N GLU A 316 -26.02 6.48 15.95
CA GLU A 316 -26.84 5.54 16.73
C GLU A 316 -26.09 4.26 17.12
N SER A 317 -25.03 3.87 16.37
CA SER A 317 -24.26 2.66 16.64
C SER A 317 -22.80 2.79 16.15
N TYR A 318 -21.94 1.90 16.66
CA TYR A 318 -20.55 1.76 16.20
C TYR A 318 -20.47 1.49 14.69
N GLU A 319 -21.32 0.60 14.16
CA GLU A 319 -21.33 0.22 12.74
C GLU A 319 -21.67 1.41 11.85
N LEU A 320 -22.64 2.23 12.26
CA LEU A 320 -23.01 3.44 11.52
C LEU A 320 -21.89 4.48 11.59
N ALA A 321 -21.26 4.62 12.75
CA ALA A 321 -20.12 5.51 12.95
C ALA A 321 -18.92 5.13 12.08
N LEU A 322 -18.57 3.84 12.05
CA LEU A 322 -17.48 3.33 11.22
C LEU A 322 -17.80 3.47 9.72
N ASP A 323 -19.04 3.21 9.29
CA ASP A 323 -19.45 3.39 7.90
C ASP A 323 -19.34 4.87 7.48
N LYS A 324 -19.81 5.80 8.31
CA LYS A 324 -19.68 7.24 8.07
C LYS A 324 -18.22 7.70 8.03
N PHE A 325 -17.36 7.17 8.90
CA PHE A 325 -15.94 7.41 8.86
C PHE A 325 -15.34 6.94 7.52
N MET A 326 -15.60 5.69 7.12
CA MET A 326 -15.11 5.14 5.85
C MET A 326 -15.65 5.87 4.61
N GLU A 327 -16.88 6.42 4.65
CA GLU A 327 -17.43 7.29 3.59
C GLU A 327 -16.72 8.64 3.48
N THR A 328 -16.15 9.11 4.58
CA THR A 328 -15.46 10.39 4.65
C THR A 328 -14.04 10.30 4.09
N LEU A 329 -13.33 9.20 4.37
CA LEU A 329 -11.92 9.02 4.01
C LEU A 329 -11.59 9.31 2.53
N PRO A 330 -12.35 8.82 1.52
CA PRO A 330 -12.05 9.07 0.09
C PRO A 330 -12.12 10.53 -0.33
N LYS A 331 -12.83 11.36 0.44
CA LYS A 331 -13.00 12.79 0.18
C LYS A 331 -11.82 13.62 0.67
N LEU A 332 -11.05 13.09 1.62
CA LEU A 332 -9.95 13.80 2.23
C LEU A 332 -8.80 14.01 1.25
N ARG A 333 -8.17 15.18 1.33
CA ARG A 333 -6.92 15.51 0.65
C ARG A 333 -5.91 15.92 1.72
N ARG A 334 -4.79 15.21 1.77
CA ARG A 334 -3.72 15.48 2.74
C ARG A 334 -2.78 16.58 2.25
N ASN A 335 -2.11 17.27 3.17
CA ASN A 335 -0.93 18.07 2.88
C ASN A 335 0.27 17.15 2.60
N ILE A 336 1.24 17.65 1.80
CA ILE A 336 2.50 16.95 1.47
C ILE A 336 3.54 17.29 2.53
#